data_e83869b600c2408fdf4b574bf8ea87d6
#
_entry.id   e83869b600c2408fdf4b574bf8ea87d6
#
_cell.length_a   1.000
_cell.length_b   1.000
_cell.length_c   1.000
_cell.angle_alpha   90.00
_cell.angle_beta   90.00
_cell.angle_gamma   90.00
#
_symmetry.space_group_name_H-M   'P 1'
#
loop_
_entity.id
_entity.type
_entity.pdbx_description
1 polymer ?
#
loop_
_entity_poly.entity_id
_entity_poly.type
_entity_poly.pdbx_seq_one_letter_code
_entity_poly.pdbx_strand_id
1 'polypeptide(L)'
;MLEFSLDSRRGSFHLHVECTFASDWTVIFGPSGAGKSTLLRLLAGLDLPHYGRVALDGRALTETAIGLRIPPGHRQTSLVSQQPALFPHLTAAANVAYGLRSLDRAARARRVDEMLDLVGAIELATRRPHDLSGGQAQCIALARALAPGPRLLLLDEPFSALDGVASDALLVRLQTWLHDRKVQTVVATHDATDALATSAEVLLLRDGRLTALGPATQVLASERERLLSRLQAPRG
;
A
#
# COMPACT_ATOMS: atom_id res chain seq x y z
N MET A 1 8.72 -12.55 -0.22
CA MET A 1 8.58 -12.64 -1.69
C MET A 1 7.11 -12.82 -2.05
N LEU A 2 6.56 -11.98 -2.92
CA LEU A 2 5.18 -12.04 -3.39
C LEU A 2 5.16 -12.48 -4.86
N GLU A 3 4.50 -13.60 -5.15
CA GLU A 3 4.34 -14.18 -6.49
C GLU A 3 2.87 -14.15 -6.88
N PHE A 4 2.57 -13.73 -8.11
CA PHE A 4 1.21 -13.76 -8.61
C PHE A 4 1.15 -13.88 -10.13
N SER A 5 0.11 -14.58 -10.60
CA SER A 5 -0.32 -14.64 -12.00
C SER A 5 -1.83 -14.49 -11.97
N LEU A 6 -2.36 -13.41 -12.55
CA LEU A 6 -3.75 -13.00 -12.38
C LEU A 6 -4.36 -12.63 -13.73
N ASP A 7 -5.53 -13.20 -14.00
CA ASP A 7 -6.42 -12.82 -15.10
C ASP A 7 -7.78 -12.45 -14.51
N SER A 8 -8.21 -11.21 -14.74
CA SER A 8 -9.47 -10.69 -14.21
C SER A 8 -10.14 -9.74 -15.19
N ARG A 9 -11.43 -9.86 -15.37
CA ARG A 9 -12.24 -9.03 -16.27
C ARG A 9 -13.34 -8.32 -15.51
N ARG A 10 -13.53 -7.03 -15.82
CA ARG A 10 -14.64 -6.20 -15.30
C ARG A 10 -15.22 -5.38 -16.47
N GLY A 11 -16.36 -5.77 -16.97
CA GLY A 11 -16.90 -5.17 -18.20
C GLY A 11 -15.90 -5.27 -19.35
N SER A 12 -15.53 -4.15 -19.93
CA SER A 12 -14.52 -4.07 -21.01
C SER A 12 -13.07 -4.07 -20.50
N PHE A 13 -12.84 -3.87 -19.20
CA PHE A 13 -11.48 -3.83 -18.63
C PHE A 13 -10.98 -5.24 -18.38
N HIS A 14 -9.74 -5.52 -18.84
CA HIS A 14 -9.07 -6.81 -18.66
C HIS A 14 -7.71 -6.61 -18.01
N LEU A 15 -7.54 -7.13 -16.79
CA LEU A 15 -6.26 -7.18 -16.09
C LEU A 15 -5.64 -8.54 -16.32
N HIS A 16 -4.44 -8.55 -16.89
CA HIS A 16 -3.61 -9.74 -17.05
C HIS A 16 -2.17 -9.41 -16.65
N VAL A 17 -1.74 -9.90 -15.50
CA VAL A 17 -0.43 -9.58 -14.91
C VAL A 17 0.16 -10.83 -14.28
N GLU A 18 1.40 -11.15 -14.65
CA GLU A 18 2.22 -12.16 -14.02
C GLU A 18 3.53 -11.53 -13.55
N CYS A 19 3.87 -11.73 -12.27
CA CYS A 19 5.03 -11.07 -11.68
C CYS A 19 5.45 -11.74 -10.37
N THR A 20 6.73 -11.56 -10.05
CA THR A 20 7.32 -11.87 -8.74
C THR A 20 7.99 -10.63 -8.18
N PHE A 21 7.56 -10.19 -7.00
CA PHE A 21 8.21 -9.12 -6.26
C PHE A 21 9.18 -9.72 -5.24
N ALA A 22 10.47 -9.58 -5.54
CA ALA A 22 11.55 -10.03 -4.65
C ALA A 22 11.96 -8.95 -3.64
N SER A 23 11.81 -7.67 -4.01
CA SER A 23 12.12 -6.53 -3.16
C SER A 23 11.08 -6.38 -2.04
N ASP A 24 11.52 -6.00 -0.85
CA ASP A 24 10.64 -5.69 0.29
C ASP A 24 9.76 -4.47 0.03
N TRP A 25 10.16 -3.60 -0.91
CA TRP A 25 9.41 -2.42 -1.31
C TRP A 25 9.29 -2.35 -2.83
N THR A 26 8.07 -2.49 -3.33
CA THR A 26 7.76 -2.44 -4.76
C THR A 26 6.68 -1.39 -5.04
N VAL A 27 6.83 -0.68 -6.14
CA VAL A 27 5.85 0.31 -6.59
C VAL A 27 5.14 -0.18 -7.85
N ILE A 28 3.82 -0.17 -7.85
CA ILE A 28 2.97 -0.31 -9.04
C ILE A 28 2.72 1.10 -9.56
N PHE A 29 3.39 1.47 -10.64
CA PHE A 29 3.27 2.77 -11.28
C PHE A 29 2.39 2.68 -12.54
N GLY A 30 1.58 3.70 -12.77
CA GLY A 30 0.77 3.78 -14.00
C GLY A 30 -0.30 4.86 -13.92
N PRO A 31 -0.90 5.24 -15.06
CA PRO A 31 -1.95 6.24 -15.12
C PRO A 31 -3.21 5.83 -14.34
N SER A 32 -4.08 6.81 -14.07
CA SER A 32 -5.40 6.52 -13.51
C SER A 32 -6.16 5.57 -14.45
N GLY A 33 -6.85 4.59 -13.89
CA GLY A 33 -7.56 3.57 -14.68
C GLY A 33 -6.70 2.40 -15.17
N ALA A 34 -5.36 2.42 -15.00
CA ALA A 34 -4.50 1.31 -15.41
C ALA A 34 -4.76 -0.04 -14.72
N GLY A 35 -5.53 -0.05 -13.61
CA GLY A 35 -5.86 -1.27 -12.86
C GLY A 35 -5.09 -1.46 -11.57
N LYS A 36 -4.33 -0.47 -11.09
CA LYS A 36 -3.52 -0.52 -9.87
C LYS A 36 -4.34 -0.96 -8.65
N SER A 37 -5.43 -0.25 -8.33
CA SER A 37 -6.32 -0.58 -7.22
C SER A 37 -6.98 -1.95 -7.39
N THR A 38 -7.32 -2.36 -8.62
CA THR A 38 -7.85 -3.70 -8.91
C THR A 38 -6.82 -4.77 -8.58
N LEU A 39 -5.55 -4.57 -8.98
CA LEU A 39 -4.47 -5.49 -8.65
C LEU A 39 -4.28 -5.60 -7.14
N LEU A 40 -4.23 -4.48 -6.40
CA LEU A 40 -4.12 -4.51 -4.93
C LEU A 40 -5.28 -5.26 -4.27
N ARG A 41 -6.52 -5.09 -4.75
CA ARG A 41 -7.70 -5.77 -4.21
C ARG A 41 -7.67 -7.28 -4.47
N LEU A 42 -7.17 -7.72 -5.62
CA LEU A 42 -6.96 -9.14 -5.94
C LEU A 42 -5.89 -9.75 -5.03
N LEU A 43 -4.76 -9.06 -4.81
CA LEU A 43 -3.71 -9.49 -3.90
C LEU A 43 -4.21 -9.60 -2.45
N ALA A 44 -5.03 -8.63 -2.01
CA ALA A 44 -5.67 -8.64 -0.70
C ALA A 44 -6.74 -9.74 -0.55
N GLY A 45 -7.23 -10.31 -1.65
CA GLY A 45 -8.32 -11.29 -1.67
C GLY A 45 -9.71 -10.68 -1.43
N LEU A 46 -9.83 -9.36 -1.61
CA LEU A 46 -11.12 -8.66 -1.59
C LEU A 46 -11.91 -8.93 -2.86
N ASP A 47 -11.20 -9.05 -3.98
CA ASP A 47 -11.77 -9.49 -5.25
C ASP A 47 -11.18 -10.86 -5.64
N LEU A 48 -11.88 -11.60 -6.49
CA LEU A 48 -11.41 -12.87 -7.04
C LEU A 48 -11.02 -12.70 -8.51
N PRO A 49 -9.86 -13.23 -8.93
CA PRO A 49 -9.54 -13.34 -10.34
C PRO A 49 -10.42 -14.41 -11.00
N HIS A 50 -10.60 -14.33 -12.32
CA HIS A 50 -11.22 -15.41 -13.11
C HIS A 50 -10.30 -16.62 -13.14
N TYR A 51 -9.01 -16.37 -13.36
CA TYR A 51 -7.95 -17.36 -13.29
C TYR A 51 -6.75 -16.75 -12.59
N GLY A 52 -6.03 -17.54 -11.81
CA GLY A 52 -4.75 -17.11 -11.30
C GLY A 52 -4.39 -17.69 -9.94
N ARG A 53 -3.18 -17.29 -9.54
CA ARG A 53 -2.54 -17.68 -8.30
C ARG A 53 -1.93 -16.45 -7.63
N VAL A 54 -2.01 -16.41 -6.31
CA VAL A 54 -1.28 -15.46 -5.44
C VAL A 54 -0.60 -16.25 -4.35
N ALA A 55 0.69 -16.09 -4.18
CA ALA A 55 1.45 -16.70 -3.10
C ALA A 55 2.35 -15.67 -2.39
N LEU A 56 2.44 -15.77 -1.08
CA LEU A 56 3.33 -14.95 -0.24
C LEU A 56 4.28 -15.90 0.49
N ASP A 57 5.59 -15.73 0.28
CA ASP A 57 6.65 -16.57 0.85
C ASP A 57 6.40 -18.07 0.62
N GLY A 58 6.01 -18.43 -0.60
CA GLY A 58 5.69 -19.81 -0.99
C GLY A 58 4.32 -20.31 -0.55
N ARG A 59 3.62 -19.61 0.36
CA ARG A 59 2.27 -19.98 0.80
C ARG A 59 1.24 -19.47 -0.20
N ALA A 60 0.48 -20.36 -0.82
CA ALA A 60 -0.63 -19.99 -1.69
C ALA A 60 -1.76 -19.32 -0.88
N LEU A 61 -2.21 -18.14 -1.32
CA LEU A 61 -3.32 -17.37 -0.75
C LEU A 61 -4.57 -17.44 -1.63
N THR A 62 -4.38 -17.57 -2.93
CA THR A 62 -5.41 -17.80 -3.95
C THR A 62 -4.83 -18.73 -5.00
N GLU A 63 -5.60 -19.75 -5.43
CA GLU A 63 -5.26 -20.60 -6.56
C GLU A 63 -6.55 -21.15 -7.17
N THR A 64 -6.98 -20.54 -8.28
CA THR A 64 -8.30 -20.82 -8.86
C THR A 64 -8.41 -22.24 -9.43
N ALA A 65 -7.29 -22.80 -9.92
CA ALA A 65 -7.26 -24.15 -10.49
C ALA A 65 -7.71 -25.24 -9.49
N ILE A 66 -7.47 -25.03 -8.21
CA ILE A 66 -7.85 -25.98 -7.13
C ILE A 66 -8.91 -25.40 -6.19
N GLY A 67 -9.52 -24.26 -6.52
CA GLY A 67 -10.53 -23.60 -5.69
C GLY A 67 -10.01 -23.03 -4.36
N LEU A 68 -8.68 -22.90 -4.17
CA LEU A 68 -8.11 -22.35 -2.96
C LEU A 68 -8.37 -20.83 -2.87
N ARG A 69 -8.99 -20.42 -1.76
CA ARG A 69 -9.21 -19.02 -1.42
C ARG A 69 -9.06 -18.82 0.08
N ILE A 70 -7.94 -18.25 0.52
CA ILE A 70 -7.80 -17.81 1.91
C ILE A 70 -8.56 -16.47 2.06
N PRO A 71 -9.50 -16.36 3.01
CA PRO A 71 -10.22 -15.11 3.27
C PRO A 71 -9.25 -13.97 3.66
N PRO A 72 -9.56 -12.68 3.34
CA PRO A 72 -8.68 -11.55 3.63
C PRO A 72 -8.17 -11.49 5.07
N GLY A 73 -9.04 -11.71 6.07
CA GLY A 73 -8.67 -11.69 7.49
C GLY A 73 -7.66 -12.77 7.93
N HIS A 74 -7.39 -13.78 7.09
CA HIS A 74 -6.45 -14.88 7.38
C HIS A 74 -5.19 -14.84 6.51
N ARG A 75 -5.04 -13.79 5.66
CA ARG A 75 -3.88 -13.63 4.76
C ARG A 75 -2.67 -12.99 5.43
N GLN A 76 -2.82 -12.42 6.62
CA GLN A 76 -1.81 -11.54 7.23
C GLN A 76 -1.44 -10.36 6.28
N THR A 77 -2.43 -9.88 5.55
CA THR A 77 -2.32 -8.79 4.59
C THR A 77 -3.14 -7.61 5.07
N SER A 78 -2.57 -6.41 5.01
CA SER A 78 -3.30 -5.16 5.24
C SER A 78 -3.37 -4.36 3.96
N LEU A 79 -4.52 -3.74 3.70
CA LEU A 79 -4.73 -2.82 2.59
C LEU A 79 -5.15 -1.45 3.14
N VAL A 80 -4.44 -0.42 2.70
CA VAL A 80 -4.84 0.98 2.87
C VAL A 80 -5.31 1.49 1.52
N SER A 81 -6.58 1.85 1.42
CA SER A 81 -7.18 2.40 0.21
C SER A 81 -6.92 3.91 0.13
N GLN A 82 -7.06 4.48 -1.06
CA GLN A 82 -6.92 5.90 -1.34
C GLN A 82 -7.81 6.76 -0.43
N GLN A 83 -9.03 6.29 -0.14
CA GLN A 83 -9.88 6.89 0.90
C GLN A 83 -9.63 6.16 2.24
N PRO A 84 -9.36 6.86 3.34
CA PRO A 84 -8.92 6.27 4.61
C PRO A 84 -9.87 5.26 5.25
N ALA A 85 -11.13 5.19 4.87
CA ALA A 85 -12.15 4.25 5.34
C ALA A 85 -12.10 3.97 6.86
N LEU A 86 -11.94 5.02 7.68
CA LEU A 86 -11.95 4.92 9.13
C LEU A 86 -13.36 4.65 9.66
N PHE A 87 -13.46 3.96 10.79
CA PHE A 87 -14.73 3.76 11.49
C PHE A 87 -15.19 5.09 12.10
N PRO A 88 -16.27 5.71 11.63
CA PRO A 88 -16.63 7.09 12.00
C PRO A 88 -17.05 7.23 13.46
N HIS A 89 -17.50 6.16 14.10
CA HIS A 89 -17.94 6.11 15.49
C HIS A 89 -16.80 5.85 16.48
N LEU A 90 -15.59 5.55 16.00
CA LEU A 90 -14.41 5.27 16.84
C LEU A 90 -13.45 6.46 16.81
N THR A 91 -12.72 6.65 17.93
CA THR A 91 -11.57 7.57 17.96
C THR A 91 -10.41 7.06 17.11
N ALA A 92 -9.39 7.90 16.87
CA ALA A 92 -8.18 7.48 16.16
C ALA A 92 -7.50 6.28 16.86
N ALA A 93 -7.28 6.35 18.18
CA ALA A 93 -6.73 5.24 18.94
C ALA A 93 -7.60 3.97 18.87
N ALA A 94 -8.92 4.10 18.93
CA ALA A 94 -9.83 2.95 18.80
C ALA A 94 -9.86 2.36 17.38
N ASN A 95 -9.68 3.18 16.34
CA ASN A 95 -9.48 2.72 14.97
C ASN A 95 -8.21 1.87 14.86
N VAL A 96 -7.07 2.35 15.40
CA VAL A 96 -5.80 1.60 15.40
C VAL A 96 -5.91 0.32 16.20
N ALA A 97 -6.58 0.34 17.36
CA ALA A 97 -6.79 -0.81 18.22
C ALA A 97 -7.71 -1.89 17.63
N TYR A 98 -8.46 -1.60 16.57
CA TYR A 98 -9.54 -2.46 16.07
C TYR A 98 -9.09 -3.87 15.70
N GLY A 99 -7.90 -4.00 15.08
CA GLY A 99 -7.31 -5.28 14.69
C GLY A 99 -6.57 -6.03 15.81
N LEU A 100 -6.45 -5.45 17.02
CA LEU A 100 -5.60 -5.96 18.11
C LEU A 100 -6.38 -6.77 19.17
N ARG A 101 -7.43 -7.47 18.77
CA ARG A 101 -8.33 -8.16 19.73
C ARG A 101 -7.67 -9.31 20.49
N SER A 102 -6.60 -9.90 19.96
CA SER A 102 -5.85 -10.98 20.58
C SER A 102 -4.87 -10.52 21.65
N LEU A 103 -4.56 -9.22 21.73
CA LEU A 103 -3.65 -8.65 22.72
C LEU A 103 -4.39 -8.30 24.01
N ASP A 104 -3.72 -8.48 25.16
CA ASP A 104 -4.17 -7.94 26.41
C ASP A 104 -4.25 -6.40 26.40
N ARG A 105 -4.87 -5.82 27.43
CA ARG A 105 -5.11 -4.37 27.48
C ARG A 105 -3.82 -3.53 27.45
N ALA A 106 -2.78 -3.97 28.17
CA ALA A 106 -1.53 -3.21 28.27
C ALA A 106 -0.71 -3.32 26.98
N ALA A 107 -0.59 -4.51 26.39
CA ALA A 107 0.08 -4.73 25.11
C ALA A 107 -0.64 -4.00 23.97
N ARG A 108 -1.98 -4.00 23.98
CA ARG A 108 -2.78 -3.26 22.99
C ARG A 108 -2.53 -1.75 23.08
N ALA A 109 -2.53 -1.17 24.29
CA ALA A 109 -2.26 0.25 24.48
C ALA A 109 -0.87 0.63 23.96
N ARG A 110 0.18 -0.09 24.37
CA ARG A 110 1.54 0.14 23.87
C ARG A 110 1.64 0.06 22.35
N ARG A 111 0.95 -0.91 21.74
CA ARG A 111 0.97 -1.07 20.27
C ARG A 111 0.25 0.06 19.56
N VAL A 112 -0.84 0.58 20.12
CA VAL A 112 -1.55 1.75 19.60
C VAL A 112 -0.64 2.98 19.66
N ASP A 113 0.01 3.23 20.80
CA ASP A 113 0.91 4.37 20.98
C ASP A 113 2.10 4.29 20.02
N GLU A 114 2.72 3.10 19.87
CA GLU A 114 3.79 2.85 18.90
C GLU A 114 3.36 3.20 17.47
N MET A 115 2.18 2.79 17.05
CA MET A 115 1.71 3.02 15.70
C MET A 115 1.32 4.48 15.45
N LEU A 116 0.71 5.14 16.43
CA LEU A 116 0.39 6.56 16.35
C LEU A 116 1.67 7.42 16.33
N ASP A 117 2.67 7.06 17.12
CA ASP A 117 3.98 7.74 17.10
C ASP A 117 4.67 7.54 15.75
N LEU A 118 4.68 6.32 15.20
CA LEU A 118 5.27 6.01 13.90
C LEU A 118 4.74 6.92 12.79
N VAL A 119 3.44 7.20 12.78
CA VAL A 119 2.80 8.06 11.78
C VAL A 119 2.72 9.54 12.19
N GLY A 120 3.31 9.93 13.34
CA GLY A 120 3.30 11.31 13.85
C GLY A 120 1.91 11.82 14.25
N ALA A 121 1.06 10.95 14.80
CA ALA A 121 -0.35 11.25 15.08
C ALA A 121 -0.76 10.98 16.54
N ILE A 122 0.19 10.91 17.47
CA ILE A 122 -0.07 10.56 18.89
C ILE A 122 -1.06 11.54 19.56
N GLU A 123 -0.94 12.82 19.26
CA GLU A 123 -1.82 13.88 19.78
C GLU A 123 -3.27 13.82 19.21
N LEU A 124 -3.46 13.03 18.15
CA LEU A 124 -4.77 12.83 17.53
C LEU A 124 -5.55 11.65 18.13
N ALA A 125 -4.97 10.92 19.11
CA ALA A 125 -5.48 9.65 19.63
C ALA A 125 -6.96 9.70 20.04
N THR A 126 -7.42 10.80 20.61
CA THR A 126 -8.80 11.00 21.10
C THR A 126 -9.76 11.57 20.06
N ARG A 127 -9.26 12.08 18.92
CA ARG A 127 -10.09 12.66 17.85
C ARG A 127 -10.88 11.59 17.10
N ARG A 128 -12.03 11.99 16.58
CA ARG A 128 -12.83 11.15 15.67
C ARG A 128 -12.55 11.50 14.22
N PRO A 129 -12.86 10.62 13.26
CA PRO A 129 -12.57 10.84 11.83
C PRO A 129 -13.09 12.17 11.27
N HIS A 130 -14.21 12.67 11.74
CA HIS A 130 -14.77 13.95 11.28
C HIS A 130 -14.00 15.19 11.80
N ASP A 131 -13.13 15.02 12.81
CA ASP A 131 -12.26 16.07 13.37
C ASP A 131 -10.85 16.03 12.76
N LEU A 132 -10.59 15.12 11.80
CA LEU A 132 -9.30 14.93 11.17
C LEU A 132 -9.27 15.53 9.76
N SER A 133 -8.14 16.15 9.39
CA SER A 133 -7.89 16.46 7.98
C SER A 133 -7.73 15.18 7.16
N GLY A 134 -7.81 15.26 5.82
CA GLY A 134 -7.59 14.11 4.93
C GLY A 134 -6.26 13.41 5.17
N GLY A 135 -5.17 14.17 5.29
CA GLY A 135 -3.84 13.63 5.59
C GLY A 135 -3.74 12.99 6.97
N GLN A 136 -4.34 13.62 8.01
CA GLN A 136 -4.41 13.03 9.34
C GLN A 136 -5.20 11.72 9.35
N ALA A 137 -6.33 11.66 8.66
CA ALA A 137 -7.12 10.43 8.53
C ALA A 137 -6.33 9.33 7.80
N GLN A 138 -5.52 9.69 6.81
CA GLN A 138 -4.65 8.76 6.09
C GLN A 138 -3.54 8.20 7.01
N CYS A 139 -2.90 9.04 7.84
CA CYS A 139 -1.95 8.59 8.86
C CYS A 139 -2.59 7.59 9.83
N ILE A 140 -3.80 7.85 10.31
CA ILE A 140 -4.52 6.91 11.20
C ILE A 140 -4.86 5.61 10.47
N ALA A 141 -5.23 5.64 9.18
CA ALA A 141 -5.48 4.44 8.38
C ALA A 141 -4.21 3.59 8.20
N LEU A 142 -3.04 4.23 7.98
CA LEU A 142 -1.74 3.57 7.97
C LEU A 142 -1.43 2.92 9.31
N ALA A 143 -1.56 3.64 10.42
CA ALA A 143 -1.35 3.12 11.77
C ALA A 143 -2.24 1.91 12.06
N ARG A 144 -3.52 1.96 11.68
CA ARG A 144 -4.48 0.85 11.80
C ARG A 144 -4.05 -0.37 10.99
N ALA A 145 -3.56 -0.17 9.78
CA ALA A 145 -3.12 -1.25 8.90
C ALA A 145 -1.84 -1.93 9.40
N LEU A 146 -0.93 -1.17 10.04
CA LEU A 146 0.34 -1.64 10.58
C LEU A 146 0.20 -2.31 11.94
N ALA A 147 -0.80 -1.91 12.73
CA ALA A 147 -0.98 -2.37 14.10
C ALA A 147 -1.01 -3.90 14.25
N PRO A 148 -1.70 -4.69 13.40
CA PRO A 148 -1.72 -6.14 13.51
C PRO A 148 -0.40 -6.84 13.16
N GLY A 149 0.60 -6.13 12.62
CA GLY A 149 1.85 -6.71 12.14
C GLY A 149 1.67 -7.55 10.87
N PRO A 150 1.24 -6.95 9.75
CA PRO A 150 1.03 -7.68 8.51
C PRO A 150 2.36 -8.19 7.94
N ARG A 151 2.31 -9.30 7.17
CA ARG A 151 3.43 -9.77 6.34
C ARG A 151 3.44 -9.12 4.95
N LEU A 152 2.26 -8.69 4.49
CA LEU A 152 2.07 -7.96 3.23
C LEU A 152 1.28 -6.68 3.50
N LEU A 153 1.86 -5.55 3.17
CA LEU A 153 1.22 -4.23 3.22
C LEU A 153 0.95 -3.74 1.80
N LEU A 154 -0.30 -3.44 1.52
CA LEU A 154 -0.77 -2.93 0.23
C LEU A 154 -1.26 -1.50 0.43
N LEU A 155 -0.70 -0.55 -0.33
CA LEU A 155 -0.98 0.87 -0.18
C LEU A 155 -1.45 1.45 -1.52
N ASP A 156 -2.66 2.02 -1.53
CA ASP A 156 -3.25 2.63 -2.72
C ASP A 156 -3.22 4.15 -2.57
N GLU A 157 -2.34 4.84 -3.31
CA GLU A 157 -2.12 6.31 -3.28
C GLU A 157 -1.92 6.85 -1.84
N PRO A 158 -1.04 6.24 -1.01
CA PRO A 158 -1.04 6.49 0.44
C PRO A 158 -0.63 7.90 0.84
N PHE A 159 0.07 8.62 -0.02
CA PHE A 159 0.64 9.93 0.30
C PHE A 159 -0.11 11.09 -0.38
N SER A 160 -1.10 10.80 -1.22
CA SER A 160 -1.80 11.80 -2.04
C SER A 160 -2.53 12.91 -1.25
N ALA A 161 -2.86 12.66 0.02
CA ALA A 161 -3.54 13.62 0.91
C ALA A 161 -2.58 14.38 1.86
N LEU A 162 -1.27 14.11 1.77
CA LEU A 162 -0.23 14.72 2.60
C LEU A 162 0.47 15.84 1.83
N ASP A 163 0.95 16.85 2.55
CA ASP A 163 1.90 17.81 1.97
C ASP A 163 3.28 17.15 1.76
N GLY A 164 4.09 17.72 0.84
CA GLY A 164 5.34 17.10 0.42
C GLY A 164 6.32 16.84 1.58
N VAL A 165 6.46 17.77 2.52
CA VAL A 165 7.40 17.63 3.65
C VAL A 165 6.95 16.54 4.62
N ALA A 166 5.65 16.52 4.94
CA ALA A 166 5.09 15.48 5.82
C ALA A 166 5.11 14.10 5.15
N SER A 167 4.87 14.05 3.84
CA SER A 167 4.96 12.82 3.04
C SER A 167 6.36 12.23 3.09
N ASP A 168 7.39 13.03 2.81
CA ASP A 168 8.79 12.58 2.79
C ASP A 168 9.23 12.04 4.16
N ALA A 169 8.91 12.78 5.24
CA ALA A 169 9.25 12.37 6.60
C ALA A 169 8.55 11.05 7.00
N LEU A 170 7.27 10.91 6.65
CA LEU A 170 6.51 9.70 6.92
C LEU A 170 7.06 8.52 6.10
N LEU A 171 7.39 8.73 4.83
CA LEU A 171 7.92 7.71 3.93
C LEU A 171 9.21 7.10 4.50
N VAL A 172 10.18 7.93 4.91
CA VAL A 172 11.45 7.47 5.49
C VAL A 172 11.21 6.64 6.77
N ARG A 173 10.33 7.13 7.67
CA ARG A 173 10.01 6.41 8.91
C ARG A 173 9.34 5.07 8.64
N LEU A 174 8.40 5.03 7.69
CA LEU A 174 7.71 3.81 7.28
C LEU A 174 8.66 2.80 6.65
N GLN A 175 9.53 3.23 5.72
CA GLN A 175 10.49 2.34 5.07
C GLN A 175 11.42 1.67 6.10
N THR A 176 12.01 2.45 7.02
CA THR A 176 12.86 1.90 8.07
C THR A 176 12.10 0.88 8.93
N TRP A 177 10.91 1.24 9.40
CA TRP A 177 10.10 0.38 10.26
C TRP A 177 9.68 -0.93 9.58
N LEU A 178 9.29 -0.86 8.29
CA LEU A 178 8.87 -2.01 7.49
C LEU A 178 10.04 -2.93 7.14
N HIS A 179 11.19 -2.35 6.79
CA HIS A 179 12.43 -3.10 6.49
C HIS A 179 12.89 -3.92 7.69
N ASP A 180 12.97 -3.29 8.88
CA ASP A 180 13.38 -3.97 10.13
C ASP A 180 12.50 -5.17 10.47
N ARG A 181 11.22 -5.13 10.04
CA ARG A 181 10.22 -6.17 10.29
C ARG A 181 9.99 -7.11 9.11
N LYS A 182 10.74 -6.93 8.02
CA LYS A 182 10.64 -7.73 6.78
C LYS A 182 9.20 -7.79 6.24
N VAL A 183 8.51 -6.65 6.26
CA VAL A 183 7.15 -6.55 5.72
C VAL A 183 7.24 -6.31 4.21
N GLN A 184 6.76 -7.25 3.42
CA GLN A 184 6.60 -7.06 1.98
C GLN A 184 5.62 -5.90 1.74
N THR A 185 6.05 -4.84 1.05
CA THR A 185 5.22 -3.64 0.83
C THR A 185 5.04 -3.38 -0.66
N VAL A 186 3.80 -3.16 -1.06
CA VAL A 186 3.43 -2.80 -2.43
C VAL A 186 2.65 -1.49 -2.41
N VAL A 187 3.19 -0.47 -3.08
CA VAL A 187 2.60 0.87 -3.18
C VAL A 187 2.08 1.09 -4.60
N ALA A 188 0.81 1.39 -4.76
CA ALA A 188 0.26 1.85 -6.02
C ALA A 188 0.25 3.38 -6.03
N THR A 189 0.87 3.98 -7.04
CA THR A 189 0.90 5.44 -7.22
C THR A 189 0.97 5.82 -8.70
N HIS A 190 0.63 7.04 -9.00
CA HIS A 190 0.89 7.68 -10.29
C HIS A 190 1.94 8.80 -10.16
N ASP A 191 2.46 9.04 -8.93
CA ASP A 191 3.54 10.00 -8.69
C ASP A 191 4.90 9.32 -8.82
N ALA A 192 5.68 9.77 -9.81
CA ALA A 192 7.03 9.26 -10.03
C ALA A 192 8.00 9.66 -8.91
N THR A 193 7.70 10.72 -8.15
CA THR A 193 8.53 11.19 -7.05
C THR A 193 8.58 10.14 -5.94
N ASP A 194 7.43 9.57 -5.56
CA ASP A 194 7.33 8.51 -4.56
C ASP A 194 8.16 7.28 -4.94
N ALA A 195 8.08 6.87 -6.22
CA ALA A 195 8.79 5.70 -6.71
C ALA A 195 10.32 5.93 -6.78
N LEU A 196 10.75 7.12 -7.18
CA LEU A 196 12.17 7.48 -7.29
C LEU A 196 12.82 7.71 -5.92
N ALA A 197 12.09 8.33 -4.97
CA ALA A 197 12.56 8.58 -3.62
C ALA A 197 12.85 7.28 -2.83
N THR A 198 12.11 6.22 -3.13
CA THR A 198 12.21 4.95 -2.41
C THR A 198 13.25 3.99 -2.97
N SER A 199 13.90 4.31 -4.08
CA SER A 199 14.78 3.37 -4.82
C SER A 199 14.11 2.02 -5.08
N ALA A 200 12.79 2.03 -5.26
CA ALA A 200 11.93 0.85 -5.36
C ALA A 200 12.19 0.04 -6.64
N GLU A 201 11.82 -1.23 -6.59
CA GLU A 201 11.47 -1.97 -7.80
C GLU A 201 10.12 -1.46 -8.30
N VAL A 202 10.01 -1.15 -9.59
CA VAL A 202 8.79 -0.59 -10.19
C VAL A 202 8.20 -1.56 -11.19
N LEU A 203 6.92 -1.88 -10.99
CA LEU A 203 6.04 -2.49 -11.99
C LEU A 203 5.28 -1.39 -12.72
N LEU A 204 5.55 -1.21 -14.01
CA LEU A 204 4.79 -0.28 -14.85
C LEU A 204 3.54 -0.98 -15.39
N LEU A 205 2.36 -0.50 -14.96
CA LEU A 205 1.06 -1.04 -15.35
C LEU A 205 0.37 -0.09 -16.34
N ARG A 206 -0.03 -0.61 -17.51
CA ARG A 206 -0.83 0.13 -18.51
C ARG A 206 -1.94 -0.78 -19.04
N ASP A 207 -3.14 -0.26 -19.08
CA ASP A 207 -4.33 -0.93 -19.62
C ASP A 207 -4.48 -2.39 -19.12
N GLY A 208 -4.24 -2.59 -17.81
CA GLY A 208 -4.33 -3.90 -17.17
C GLY A 208 -3.19 -4.87 -17.48
N ARG A 209 -2.08 -4.40 -18.05
CA ARG A 209 -0.93 -5.23 -18.42
C ARG A 209 0.37 -4.70 -17.83
N LEU A 210 1.25 -5.63 -17.43
CA LEU A 210 2.63 -5.33 -17.11
C LEU A 210 3.37 -4.92 -18.39
N THR A 211 3.96 -3.72 -18.40
CA THR A 211 4.73 -3.21 -19.55
C THR A 211 6.22 -3.11 -19.27
N ALA A 212 6.62 -2.94 -18.02
CA ALA A 212 8.01 -2.97 -17.59
C ALA A 212 8.11 -3.34 -16.10
N LEU A 213 9.20 -3.99 -15.73
CA LEU A 213 9.57 -4.31 -14.34
C LEU A 213 11.07 -4.07 -14.17
N GLY A 214 11.46 -3.41 -13.09
CA GLY A 214 12.86 -3.17 -12.78
C GLY A 214 13.07 -1.98 -11.85
N PRO A 215 14.32 -1.53 -11.65
CA PRO A 215 14.64 -0.39 -10.80
C PRO A 215 13.93 0.89 -11.27
N ALA A 216 13.45 1.69 -10.32
CA ALA A 216 12.73 2.95 -10.60
C ALA A 216 13.49 3.86 -11.57
N THR A 217 14.82 3.96 -11.42
CA THR A 217 15.68 4.79 -12.26
C THR A 217 15.69 4.38 -13.74
N GLN A 218 15.43 3.11 -14.04
CA GLN A 218 15.37 2.57 -15.41
C GLN A 218 13.94 2.65 -15.95
N VAL A 219 12.97 2.13 -15.20
CA VAL A 219 11.57 2.05 -15.64
C VAL A 219 10.95 3.44 -15.80
N LEU A 220 11.32 4.38 -14.94
CA LEU A 220 10.81 5.76 -14.94
C LEU A 220 11.79 6.79 -15.51
N ALA A 221 12.74 6.40 -16.36
CA ALA A 221 13.75 7.30 -16.91
C ALA A 221 13.12 8.54 -17.57
N SER A 222 12.10 8.36 -18.41
CA SER A 222 11.39 9.46 -19.08
C SER A 222 10.64 10.39 -18.10
N GLU A 223 10.06 9.86 -17.05
CA GLU A 223 9.39 10.67 -16.01
C GLU A 223 10.41 11.43 -15.16
N ARG A 224 11.54 10.82 -14.86
CA ARG A 224 12.67 11.47 -14.18
C ARG A 224 13.21 12.64 -14.98
N GLU A 225 13.41 12.50 -16.30
CA GLU A 225 13.85 13.59 -17.17
C GLU A 225 12.84 14.74 -17.20
N ARG A 226 11.54 14.45 -17.27
CA ARG A 226 10.48 15.46 -17.18
C ARG A 226 10.49 16.22 -15.86
N LEU A 227 10.70 15.53 -14.73
CA LEU A 227 10.80 16.16 -13.41
C LEU A 227 12.02 17.09 -13.33
N LEU A 228 13.19 16.63 -13.78
CA LEU A 228 14.41 17.43 -13.81
C LEU A 228 14.25 18.68 -14.68
N SER A 229 13.63 18.57 -15.87
CA SER A 229 13.36 19.70 -16.77
C SER A 229 12.46 20.76 -16.12
N ARG A 230 11.44 20.34 -15.35
CA ARG A 230 10.56 21.28 -14.62
C ARG A 230 11.29 22.01 -13.49
N LEU A 231 12.22 21.35 -12.79
CA LEU A 231 13.01 21.94 -11.71
C LEU A 231 14.06 22.94 -12.23
N GLN A 232 14.53 22.75 -13.46
CA GLN A 232 15.52 23.61 -14.11
C GLN A 232 14.88 24.78 -14.89
N ALA A 233 13.57 24.76 -15.14
CA ALA A 233 12.88 25.86 -15.80
C ALA A 233 12.91 27.10 -14.89
N PRO A 234 13.35 28.28 -15.38
CA PRO A 234 13.35 29.51 -14.59
C PRO A 234 11.92 29.81 -14.17
N ARG A 235 11.73 30.04 -12.87
CA ARG A 235 10.44 30.54 -12.34
C ARG A 235 10.27 31.97 -12.89
N GLY A 236 9.47 32.11 -13.94
CA GLY A 236 9.05 33.42 -14.47
C GLY A 236 8.13 34.15 -13.50
#